data_b7bd95543d997355c2174adc92a32ed6
#
_entry.id   b7bd95543d997355c2174adc92a32ed6
#
_cell.length_a   1.000
_cell.length_b   1.000
_cell.length_c   1.000
_cell.angle_alpha   90.00
_cell.angle_beta   90.00
_cell.angle_gamma   90.00
#
_symmetry.space_group_name_H-M   'P 1'
#
loop_
_entity.id
_entity.type
_entity.pdbx_description
1 polymer ?
#
loop_
_entity_poly.entity_id
_entity_poly.type
_entity_poly.pdbx_seq_one_letter_code
_entity_poly.pdbx_strand_id
1 'polypeptide(L)'
;MAINILVVDDLAFIKIVLRDILEKSGFRVVGEASNGEEAIRLYQEKRPDVVLMDITMPGMDGLTALKRIREFDPAARVIICSALGQQRLIVQAIQLGARDFIVKPFQPQRVVSALKKVLNII
;
A
#
# COMPACT_ATOMS: atom_id res chain seq x y z
N MET A 1 4.14 15.85 -13.18
CA MET A 1 3.54 14.52 -13.41
C MET A 1 2.92 14.01 -12.12
N ALA A 2 1.76 13.39 -12.23
CA ALA A 2 1.09 12.84 -11.05
C ALA A 2 1.78 11.55 -10.62
N ILE A 3 1.91 11.36 -9.30
CA ILE A 3 2.39 10.11 -8.72
C ILE A 3 1.17 9.23 -8.47
N ASN A 4 1.18 8.03 -9.02
CA ASN A 4 0.04 7.12 -9.03
C ASN A 4 0.13 6.12 -7.88
N ILE A 5 -0.94 6.05 -7.10
CA ILE A 5 -1.01 5.19 -5.92
C ILE A 5 -2.14 4.18 -6.08
N LEU A 6 -1.85 2.92 -5.76
CA LEU A 6 -2.86 1.87 -5.63
C LEU A 6 -3.15 1.69 -4.15
N VAL A 7 -4.41 1.75 -3.77
CA VAL A 7 -4.85 1.59 -2.37
C VAL A 7 -5.52 0.23 -2.22
N VAL A 8 -5.07 -0.57 -1.27
CA VAL A 8 -5.59 -1.92 -1.03
C VAL A 8 -6.01 -2.07 0.43
N ASP A 9 -7.30 -2.24 0.66
CA ASP A 9 -7.86 -2.49 1.99
C ASP A 9 -9.27 -3.07 1.78
N ASP A 10 -9.66 -4.03 2.61
CA ASP A 10 -10.98 -4.64 2.49
C ASP A 10 -12.10 -3.76 3.05
N LEU A 11 -11.77 -2.72 3.81
CA LEU A 11 -12.74 -1.81 4.41
C LEU A 11 -12.93 -0.58 3.53
N ALA A 12 -14.16 -0.36 3.08
CA ALA A 12 -14.50 0.80 2.26
C ALA A 12 -14.14 2.12 2.95
N PHE A 13 -14.38 2.19 4.26
CA PHE A 13 -14.09 3.39 5.05
C PHE A 13 -12.61 3.77 4.99
N ILE A 14 -11.72 2.79 5.12
CA ILE A 14 -10.28 3.02 5.08
C ILE A 14 -9.85 3.52 3.71
N LYS A 15 -10.40 2.94 2.64
CA LYS A 15 -10.09 3.40 1.28
C LYS A 15 -10.52 4.84 1.06
N ILE A 16 -11.66 5.24 1.60
CA ILE A 16 -12.13 6.63 1.52
C ILE A 16 -11.16 7.56 2.26
N VAL A 17 -10.74 7.21 3.47
CA VAL A 17 -9.81 8.01 4.27
C VAL A 17 -8.49 8.18 3.54
N LEU A 18 -7.92 7.09 3.02
CA LEU A 18 -6.65 7.15 2.31
C LEU A 18 -6.74 7.98 1.02
N ARG A 19 -7.82 7.79 0.25
CA ARG A 19 -8.02 8.59 -0.96
C ARG A 19 -8.05 10.08 -0.64
N ASP A 20 -8.76 10.47 0.42
CA ASP A 20 -8.84 11.88 0.83
C ASP A 20 -7.46 12.43 1.19
N ILE A 21 -6.70 11.70 2.01
CA ILE A 21 -5.34 12.10 2.39
C ILE A 21 -4.46 12.27 1.15
N LEU A 22 -4.50 11.28 0.26
CA LEU A 22 -3.62 11.24 -0.91
C LEU A 22 -3.95 12.34 -1.90
N GLU A 23 -5.22 12.53 -2.21
CA GLU A 23 -5.64 13.54 -3.18
C GLU A 23 -5.37 14.96 -2.68
N LYS A 24 -5.59 15.21 -1.39
CA LYS A 24 -5.28 16.51 -0.79
C LYS A 24 -3.78 16.79 -0.77
N SER A 25 -2.95 15.76 -0.85
CA SER A 25 -1.49 15.90 -0.85
C SER A 25 -0.90 15.87 -2.26
N GLY A 26 -1.73 15.87 -3.29
CA GLY A 26 -1.28 15.94 -4.68
C GLY A 26 -0.98 14.60 -5.32
N PHE A 27 -1.27 13.47 -4.67
CA PHE A 27 -1.12 12.15 -5.25
C PHE A 27 -2.40 11.75 -5.98
N ARG A 28 -2.27 10.82 -6.93
CA ARG A 28 -3.41 10.32 -7.70
C ARG A 28 -3.68 8.87 -7.33
N VAL A 29 -4.91 8.57 -6.92
CA VAL A 29 -5.33 7.18 -6.67
C VAL A 29 -5.80 6.60 -7.99
N VAL A 30 -5.03 5.65 -8.53
CA VAL A 30 -5.35 5.06 -9.85
C VAL A 30 -6.17 3.79 -9.74
N GLY A 31 -6.32 3.25 -8.54
CA GLY A 31 -7.13 2.07 -8.32
C GLY A 31 -7.32 1.81 -6.84
N GLU A 32 -8.40 1.08 -6.54
CA GLU A 32 -8.69 0.62 -5.18
C GLU A 32 -9.01 -0.86 -5.25
N ALA A 33 -8.33 -1.65 -4.42
CA ALA A 33 -8.55 -3.09 -4.33
C ALA A 33 -9.04 -3.44 -2.94
N SER A 34 -9.85 -4.49 -2.86
CA SER A 34 -10.44 -4.95 -1.59
C SER A 34 -9.85 -6.29 -1.12
N ASN A 35 -8.96 -6.88 -1.89
CA ASN A 35 -8.30 -8.14 -1.53
C ASN A 35 -6.99 -8.27 -2.32
N GLY A 36 -6.21 -9.30 -1.98
CA GLY A 36 -4.90 -9.51 -2.57
C GLY A 36 -4.93 -9.83 -4.07
N GLU A 37 -5.90 -10.62 -4.50
CA GLU A 37 -6.02 -10.98 -5.92
C GLU A 37 -6.31 -9.76 -6.78
N GLU A 38 -7.23 -8.92 -6.32
CA GLU A 38 -7.57 -7.66 -6.98
C GLU A 38 -6.36 -6.73 -7.02
N ALA A 39 -5.58 -6.69 -5.92
CA ALA A 39 -4.38 -5.88 -5.85
C ALA A 39 -3.36 -6.29 -6.91
N ILE A 40 -3.14 -7.59 -7.08
CA ILE A 40 -2.20 -8.11 -8.07
C ILE A 40 -2.68 -7.73 -9.48
N ARG A 41 -3.96 -7.94 -9.77
CA ARG A 41 -4.53 -7.62 -11.06
C ARG A 41 -4.40 -6.12 -11.39
N LEU A 42 -4.77 -5.27 -10.44
CA LEU A 42 -4.68 -3.83 -10.64
C LEU A 42 -3.24 -3.34 -10.73
N TYR A 43 -2.31 -3.97 -10.00
CA TYR A 43 -0.90 -3.64 -10.15
C TYR A 43 -0.42 -3.90 -11.58
N GLN A 44 -0.79 -5.04 -12.14
CA GLN A 44 -0.41 -5.40 -13.50
C GLN A 44 -1.02 -4.45 -14.53
N GLU A 45 -2.28 -4.06 -14.32
CA GLU A 45 -2.99 -3.18 -15.25
C GLU A 45 -2.53 -1.72 -15.15
N LYS A 46 -2.36 -1.20 -13.93
CA LYS A 46 -2.17 0.22 -13.69
C LYS A 46 -0.72 0.62 -13.47
N ARG A 47 0.13 -0.31 -13.11
CA ARG A 47 1.56 -0.05 -12.83
C ARG A 47 1.74 1.19 -11.96
N PRO A 48 1.17 1.20 -10.74
CA PRO A 48 1.27 2.36 -9.87
C PRO A 48 2.71 2.60 -9.41
N ASP A 49 2.98 3.82 -8.98
CA ASP A 49 4.30 4.16 -8.43
C ASP A 49 4.50 3.58 -7.04
N VAL A 50 3.42 3.50 -6.24
CA VAL A 50 3.45 2.91 -4.90
C VAL A 50 2.12 2.21 -4.63
N VAL A 51 2.18 1.12 -3.87
CA VAL A 51 1.00 0.41 -3.35
C VAL A 51 0.93 0.63 -1.85
N LEU A 52 -0.22 1.07 -1.36
CA LEU A 52 -0.53 1.06 0.07
C LEU A 52 -1.38 -0.18 0.33
N MET A 53 -0.81 -1.16 1.03
CA MET A 53 -1.37 -2.51 1.13
C MET A 53 -1.68 -2.88 2.58
N ASP A 54 -2.96 -3.13 2.88
CA ASP A 54 -3.34 -3.69 4.18
C ASP A 54 -2.74 -5.10 4.32
N ILE A 55 -2.23 -5.39 5.51
CA ILE A 55 -1.62 -6.70 5.79
C ILE A 55 -2.66 -7.80 5.89
N THR A 56 -3.79 -7.53 6.56
CA THR A 56 -4.79 -8.55 6.87
C THR A 56 -6.07 -8.30 6.08
N MET A 57 -6.39 -9.23 5.19
CA MET A 57 -7.60 -9.15 4.37
C MET A 57 -8.18 -10.55 4.20
N PRO A 58 -9.50 -10.69 3.97
CA PRO A 58 -10.10 -11.99 3.65
C PRO A 58 -9.52 -12.57 2.35
N GLY A 59 -9.42 -13.88 2.28
CA GLY A 59 -8.85 -14.55 1.13
C GLY A 59 -7.34 -14.40 1.09
N MET A 60 -6.80 -13.89 -0.01
CA MET A 60 -5.37 -13.65 -0.12
C MET A 60 -4.99 -12.42 0.71
N ASP A 61 -4.14 -12.61 1.71
CA ASP A 61 -3.70 -11.52 2.60
C ASP A 61 -2.65 -10.63 1.93
N GLY A 62 -2.30 -9.55 2.65
CA GLY A 62 -1.37 -8.56 2.13
C GLY A 62 0.05 -9.10 1.96
N LEU A 63 0.49 -10.02 2.81
CA LEU A 63 1.84 -10.61 2.69
C LEU A 63 1.96 -11.44 1.42
N THR A 64 0.96 -12.26 1.13
CA THR A 64 0.94 -13.08 -0.08
C THR A 64 0.87 -12.21 -1.32
N ALA A 65 0.03 -11.17 -1.30
CA ALA A 65 -0.08 -10.24 -2.42
C ALA A 65 1.24 -9.49 -2.65
N LEU A 66 1.88 -9.04 -1.57
CA LEU A 66 3.18 -8.38 -1.64
C LEU A 66 4.22 -9.29 -2.31
N LYS A 67 4.29 -10.53 -1.87
CA LYS A 67 5.23 -11.50 -2.44
C LYS A 67 5.00 -11.66 -3.94
N ARG A 68 3.75 -11.83 -4.35
CA ARG A 68 3.38 -12.02 -5.76
C ARG A 68 3.68 -10.79 -6.61
N ILE A 69 3.37 -9.61 -6.09
CA ILE A 69 3.66 -8.36 -6.80
C ILE A 69 5.17 -8.21 -6.98
N ARG A 70 5.95 -8.52 -5.96
CA ARG A 70 7.42 -8.45 -6.03
C ARG A 70 8.01 -9.48 -6.97
N GLU A 71 7.41 -10.65 -7.08
CA GLU A 71 7.82 -11.65 -8.07
C GLU A 71 7.56 -11.16 -9.49
N PHE A 72 6.42 -10.53 -9.69
CA PHE A 72 6.05 -9.95 -10.99
C PHE A 72 6.92 -8.74 -11.33
N ASP A 73 7.18 -7.88 -10.35
CA ASP A 73 7.97 -6.66 -10.53
C ASP A 73 8.89 -6.45 -9.33
N PRO A 74 10.17 -6.85 -9.44
CA PRO A 74 11.11 -6.70 -8.31
C PRO A 74 11.35 -5.26 -7.89
N ALA A 75 11.02 -4.28 -8.73
CA ALA A 75 11.14 -2.87 -8.40
C ALA A 75 9.89 -2.28 -7.75
N ALA A 76 8.85 -3.10 -7.54
CA ALA A 76 7.59 -2.63 -6.94
C ALA A 76 7.83 -1.99 -5.57
N ARG A 77 7.21 -0.85 -5.35
CA ARG A 77 7.25 -0.13 -4.08
C ARG A 77 5.95 -0.37 -3.35
N VAL A 78 6.04 -1.10 -2.24
CA VAL A 78 4.87 -1.44 -1.43
C VAL A 78 5.08 -0.94 -0.01
N ILE A 79 4.13 -0.18 0.50
CA ILE A 79 4.07 0.25 1.89
C ILE A 79 2.95 -0.53 2.56
N ILE A 80 3.26 -1.20 3.65
CA ILE A 80 2.28 -2.00 4.38
C ILE A 80 1.53 -1.13 5.37
N CYS A 81 0.22 -1.32 5.44
CA CYS A 81 -0.63 -0.68 6.44
C CYS A 81 -1.07 -1.75 7.44
N SER A 82 -0.84 -1.51 8.72
CA SER A 82 -1.09 -2.51 9.76
C SER A 82 -1.84 -1.93 10.94
N ALA A 83 -2.52 -2.79 11.70
CA ALA A 83 -3.09 -2.44 13.00
C ALA A 83 -2.02 -2.54 14.09
N LEU A 84 -2.30 -1.97 15.25
CA LEU A 84 -1.44 -2.15 16.42
C LEU A 84 -1.34 -3.63 16.77
N GLY A 85 -0.16 -4.06 17.21
CA GLY A 85 0.06 -5.44 17.63
C GLY A 85 0.46 -6.39 16.52
N GLN A 86 0.67 -5.91 15.30
CA GLN A 86 1.03 -6.75 14.16
C GLN A 86 2.53 -6.71 13.83
N GLN A 87 3.39 -6.51 14.84
CA GLN A 87 4.84 -6.34 14.62
C GLN A 87 5.47 -7.52 13.89
N ARG A 88 5.05 -8.76 14.20
CA ARG A 88 5.59 -9.95 13.53
C ARG A 88 5.29 -9.92 12.02
N LEU A 89 4.07 -9.52 11.67
CA LEU A 89 3.67 -9.43 10.27
C LEU A 89 4.42 -8.31 9.54
N ILE A 90 4.69 -7.20 10.23
CA ILE A 90 5.48 -6.10 9.67
C ILE A 90 6.90 -6.58 9.34
N VAL A 91 7.52 -7.33 10.27
CA VAL A 91 8.86 -7.89 10.03
C VAL A 91 8.85 -8.80 8.80
N GLN A 92 7.85 -9.68 8.69
CA GLN A 92 7.71 -10.56 7.53
C GLN A 92 7.55 -9.76 6.24
N ALA A 93 6.76 -8.68 6.27
CA ALA A 93 6.55 -7.83 5.11
C ALA A 93 7.86 -7.18 4.66
N ILE A 94 8.65 -6.67 5.60
CA ILE A 94 9.94 -6.06 5.28
C ILE A 94 10.87 -7.10 4.66
N GLN A 95 10.88 -8.32 5.19
CA GLN A 95 11.68 -9.41 4.62
C GLN A 95 11.24 -9.77 3.20
N LEU A 96 9.95 -9.60 2.88
CA LEU A 96 9.41 -9.83 1.55
C LEU A 96 9.59 -8.64 0.61
N GLY A 97 10.19 -7.56 1.09
CA GLY A 97 10.55 -6.42 0.25
C GLY A 97 9.65 -5.19 0.38
N ALA A 98 8.78 -5.13 1.39
CA ALA A 98 8.05 -3.89 1.67
C ALA A 98 9.05 -2.78 2.01
N ARG A 99 8.80 -1.58 1.51
CA ARG A 99 9.72 -0.45 1.67
C ARG A 99 9.51 0.31 2.97
N ASP A 100 8.31 0.25 3.53
CA ASP A 100 7.97 0.93 4.78
C ASP A 100 6.66 0.36 5.31
N PHE A 101 6.24 0.83 6.48
CA PHE A 101 4.94 0.47 7.05
C PHE A 101 4.30 1.68 7.71
N ILE A 102 2.97 1.66 7.81
CA ILE A 102 2.18 2.70 8.45
C ILE A 102 1.18 2.01 9.37
N VAL A 103 1.02 2.51 10.60
CA VAL A 103 0.12 1.92 11.58
C VAL A 103 -1.21 2.68 11.60
N LYS A 104 -2.31 1.94 11.63
CA LYS A 104 -3.66 2.51 11.76
C LYS A 104 -3.91 2.90 13.22
N PRO A 105 -4.64 3.99 13.51
CA PRO A 105 -5.26 4.92 12.57
C PRO A 105 -4.23 5.85 11.90
N PHE A 106 -4.52 6.23 10.65
CA PHE A 106 -3.56 6.98 9.86
C PHE A 106 -3.43 8.43 10.31
N GLN A 107 -2.18 8.87 10.46
CA GLN A 107 -1.83 10.28 10.56
C GLN A 107 -1.51 10.76 9.14
N PRO A 108 -2.19 11.80 8.62
CA PRO A 108 -1.93 12.25 7.24
C PRO A 108 -0.46 12.56 6.98
N GLN A 109 0.23 13.20 7.92
CA GLN A 109 1.65 13.52 7.78
C GLN A 109 2.50 12.26 7.67
N ARG A 110 2.14 11.21 8.41
CA ARG A 110 2.89 9.94 8.38
C ARG A 110 2.73 9.25 7.03
N VAL A 111 1.52 9.26 6.46
CA VAL A 111 1.26 8.68 5.14
C VAL A 111 2.08 9.40 4.08
N VAL A 112 2.04 10.73 4.07
CA VAL A 112 2.77 11.54 3.10
C VAL A 112 4.27 11.37 3.27
N SER A 113 4.76 11.38 4.50
CA SER A 113 6.19 11.20 4.80
C SER A 113 6.71 9.86 4.30
N ALA A 114 5.94 8.77 4.53
CA ALA A 114 6.32 7.45 4.04
C ALA A 114 6.40 7.40 2.51
N LEU A 115 5.44 8.01 1.84
CA LEU A 115 5.42 8.07 0.37
C LEU A 115 6.62 8.84 -0.17
N LYS A 116 6.90 10.00 0.40
CA LYS A 116 8.06 10.81 -0.04
C LYS A 116 9.37 10.07 0.15
N LYS A 117 9.51 9.38 1.28
CA LYS A 117 10.71 8.61 1.58
C LYS A 117 10.89 7.46 0.59
N VAL A 118 9.83 6.69 0.35
CA VAL A 118 9.87 5.54 -0.55
C VAL A 118 10.12 5.96 -2.00
N LEU A 119 9.57 7.10 -2.40
CA LEU A 119 9.75 7.66 -3.73
C LEU A 119 11.02 8.48 -3.88
N ASN A 120 11.74 8.72 -2.78
CA ASN A 120 12.96 9.53 -2.74
C ASN A 120 12.72 10.95 -3.27
N ILE A 121 11.64 11.57 -2.80
CA ILE A 121 11.29 12.96 -3.11
C ILE A 121 11.17 13.77 -1.82
N ILE A 122 11.29 15.09 -1.95
CA ILE A 122 11.27 15.99 -0.80
C ILE A 122 9.90 16.61 -0.64
#